data_87c33abda14dcff176ae7dc9ab7e5317
#
_entry.id   87c33abda14dcff176ae7dc9ab7e5317
#
_cell.length_a   1.000
_cell.length_b   1.000
_cell.length_c   1.000
_cell.angle_alpha   90.00
_cell.angle_beta   90.00
_cell.angle_gamma   90.00
#
_symmetry.space_group_name_H-M   'P 1'
#
loop_
_entity.id
_entity.type
_entity.pdbx_description
1 polymer ?
#
loop_
_entity_poly.entity_id
_entity_poly.type
_entity_poly.pdbx_seq_one_letter_code
_entity_poly.pdbx_strand_id
1 'polypeptide(L)'
;MFNTDTIAAIATATGRGGVGIVRVSGPKAGLVAEQLLKQKLQPRFAHYCPFHSNAGDVLDQGIALFFSGPNSFTGEDVLELQGHGG
;
A
#
# COMPACT_ATOMS: atom_id res chain seq x y z
N MET A 1 -1.79 -17.64 -18.30
CA MET A 1 -2.15 -16.24 -18.64
C MET A 1 -1.70 -15.30 -17.55
N PHE A 2 -1.15 -14.18 -17.94
CA PHE A 2 -0.68 -13.20 -16.96
C PHE A 2 -1.80 -12.26 -16.58
N ASN A 3 -1.95 -12.07 -15.29
CA ASN A 3 -2.89 -11.08 -14.77
C ASN A 3 -2.18 -9.73 -14.72
N THR A 4 -2.65 -8.77 -15.50
CA THR A 4 -2.07 -7.43 -15.54
C THR A 4 -2.85 -6.44 -14.68
N ASP A 5 -3.86 -6.90 -13.98
CA ASP A 5 -4.67 -6.03 -13.13
C ASP A 5 -3.95 -5.74 -11.82
N THR A 6 -4.13 -4.51 -11.34
CA THR A 6 -3.68 -4.13 -10.02
C THR A 6 -4.86 -4.26 -9.07
N ILE A 7 -4.67 -5.01 -8.00
CA ILE A 7 -5.72 -5.39 -7.08
C ILE A 7 -5.40 -4.88 -5.68
N ALA A 8 -6.39 -4.29 -5.03
CA ALA A 8 -6.28 -3.89 -3.64
C ALA A 8 -7.12 -4.81 -2.78
N ALA A 9 -6.58 -5.22 -1.65
CA ALA A 9 -7.28 -6.13 -0.74
C ALA A 9 -6.93 -5.81 0.70
N ILE A 10 -7.90 -6.04 1.60
CA ILE A 10 -7.64 -5.95 3.03
C ILE A 10 -6.90 -7.22 3.44
N ALA A 11 -5.73 -7.04 4.03
CA ALA A 11 -4.85 -8.15 4.38
C ALA A 11 -4.99 -8.62 5.81
N THR A 12 -5.76 -7.89 6.63
CA THR A 12 -6.04 -8.30 8.01
C THR A 12 -7.54 -8.25 8.27
N ALA A 13 -7.99 -9.09 9.21
CA ALA A 13 -9.36 -9.00 9.66
C ALA A 13 -9.57 -7.66 10.35
N THR A 14 -10.70 -7.02 10.09
CA THR A 14 -11.06 -5.78 10.77
C THR A 14 -11.36 -6.10 12.23
N GLY A 15 -10.77 -5.33 13.12
CA GLY A 15 -10.97 -5.48 14.54
C GLY A 15 -10.99 -4.13 15.20
N ARG A 16 -11.59 -4.09 16.38
CA ARG A 16 -11.69 -2.86 17.12
C ARG A 16 -10.32 -2.46 17.67
N GLY A 17 -9.91 -1.21 17.40
CA GLY A 17 -8.65 -0.69 17.93
C GLY A 17 -7.39 -1.28 17.30
N GLY A 18 -7.53 -2.08 16.27
CA GLY A 18 -6.40 -2.71 15.62
C GLY A 18 -5.85 -1.91 14.47
N VAL A 19 -4.72 -2.37 13.96
CA VAL A 19 -4.10 -1.84 12.74
C VAL A 19 -4.75 -2.50 11.53
N GLY A 20 -5.21 -1.70 10.59
CA GLY A 20 -5.70 -2.21 9.31
C GLY A 20 -4.56 -2.29 8.32
N ILE A 21 -4.45 -3.40 7.62
CA ILE A 21 -3.45 -3.60 6.58
C ILE A 21 -4.14 -3.77 5.23
N VAL A 22 -3.76 -2.93 4.28
CA VAL A 22 -4.23 -3.02 2.90
C VAL A 22 -3.04 -3.30 2.01
N ARG A 23 -3.19 -4.24 1.10
CA ARG A 23 -2.17 -4.54 0.08
C ARG A 23 -2.70 -4.21 -1.30
N VAL A 24 -1.86 -3.54 -2.07
CA VAL A 24 -2.11 -3.27 -3.48
C VAL A 24 -1.06 -4.03 -4.27
N SER A 25 -1.50 -4.98 -5.09
CA SER A 25 -0.60 -5.84 -5.85
C SER A 25 -0.86 -5.69 -7.32
N GLY A 26 0.20 -5.54 -8.09
CA GLY A 26 0.10 -5.47 -9.54
C GLY A 26 1.04 -4.44 -10.13
N PRO A 27 1.01 -4.30 -11.48
CA PRO A 27 1.96 -3.43 -12.17
C PRO A 27 1.81 -1.95 -11.85
N LYS A 28 0.65 -1.53 -11.33
CA LYS A 28 0.43 -0.12 -10.98
C LYS A 28 0.62 0.19 -9.50
N ALA A 29 1.10 -0.77 -8.72
CA ALA A 29 1.27 -0.56 -7.28
C ALA A 29 2.21 0.61 -6.98
N GLY A 30 3.29 0.76 -7.73
CA GLY A 30 4.21 1.88 -7.56
C GLY A 30 3.55 3.22 -7.86
N LEU A 31 2.73 3.27 -8.89
CA LEU A 31 2.01 4.49 -9.25
C LEU A 31 1.00 4.87 -8.17
N VAL A 32 0.29 3.88 -7.65
CA VAL A 32 -0.65 4.10 -6.53
C VAL A 32 0.10 4.66 -5.32
N ALA A 33 1.27 4.11 -5.03
CA ALA A 33 2.09 4.58 -3.91
C ALA A 33 2.45 6.05 -4.08
N GLU A 34 2.91 6.45 -5.26
CA GLU A 34 3.29 7.84 -5.50
C GLU A 34 2.11 8.79 -5.37
N GLN A 35 0.94 8.40 -5.85
CA GLN A 35 -0.26 9.22 -5.77
C GLN A 35 -0.79 9.34 -4.34
N LEU A 36 -0.79 8.24 -3.61
CA LEU A 36 -1.36 8.18 -2.27
C LEU A 36 -0.45 8.81 -1.23
N LEU A 37 0.85 8.63 -1.37
CA LEU A 37 1.83 9.04 -0.37
C LEU A 37 2.54 10.34 -0.74
N LYS A 38 2.41 10.78 -2.00
CA LYS A 38 3.06 11.98 -2.51
C LYS A 38 4.58 11.91 -2.45
N GLN A 39 5.11 10.70 -2.50
CA GLN A 39 6.55 10.46 -2.48
C GLN A 39 6.84 9.09 -3.05
N LYS A 40 8.09 8.87 -3.44
CA LYS A 40 8.57 7.56 -3.81
C LYS A 40 9.04 6.82 -2.57
N LEU A 41 8.66 5.56 -2.48
CA LEU A 41 9.12 4.70 -1.39
C LEU A 41 10.40 3.98 -1.80
N GLN A 42 11.31 3.84 -0.85
CA GLN A 42 12.45 2.96 -1.00
C GLN A 42 11.98 1.53 -0.74
N PRO A 43 12.19 0.60 -1.67
CA PRO A 43 11.71 -0.78 -1.49
C PRO A 43 12.20 -1.39 -0.20
N ARG A 44 11.32 -2.11 0.47
CA ARG A 44 11.58 -2.87 1.70
C ARG A 44 11.91 -2.03 2.92
N PHE A 45 11.75 -0.71 2.83
CA PHE A 45 11.87 0.19 3.98
C PHE A 45 10.50 0.60 4.46
N ALA A 46 10.32 0.61 5.77
CA ALA A 46 9.08 1.12 6.38
C ALA A 46 9.14 2.63 6.41
N HIS A 47 8.12 3.27 5.84
CA HIS A 47 7.98 4.72 5.84
C HIS A 47 6.74 5.10 6.65
N TYR A 48 6.92 5.95 7.65
CA TYR A 48 5.78 6.50 8.37
C TYR A 48 5.39 7.80 7.69
N CYS A 49 4.20 7.85 7.14
CA CYS A 49 3.81 8.99 6.31
C CYS A 49 2.29 9.12 6.23
N PRO A 50 1.81 10.31 5.82
CA PRO A 50 0.38 10.48 5.58
C PRO A 50 -0.06 9.83 4.28
N PHE A 51 -1.30 9.35 4.26
CA PHE A 51 -1.97 8.82 3.08
C PHE A 51 -2.98 9.87 2.61
N HIS A 52 -2.97 10.18 1.31
CA HIS A 52 -3.76 11.28 0.76
C HIS A 52 -4.84 10.79 -0.18
N SER A 53 -5.95 11.53 -0.22
CA SER A 53 -6.96 11.37 -1.26
C SER A 53 -6.50 12.04 -2.56
N ASN A 54 -7.24 11.83 -3.64
CA ASN A 54 -6.98 12.50 -4.91
C ASN A 54 -7.08 14.03 -4.78
N ALA A 55 -7.87 14.52 -3.84
CA ALA A 55 -8.02 15.95 -3.60
C ALA A 55 -6.90 16.52 -2.73
N GLY A 56 -6.02 15.67 -2.22
CA GLY A 56 -4.89 16.10 -1.39
C GLY A 56 -5.16 16.08 0.10
N ASP A 57 -6.35 15.69 0.52
CA ASP A 57 -6.67 15.57 1.94
C ASP A 57 -5.97 14.38 2.57
N VAL A 58 -5.54 14.53 3.81
CA VAL A 58 -4.93 13.41 4.56
C VAL A 58 -6.03 12.49 5.05
N LEU A 59 -6.00 11.25 4.58
CA LEU A 59 -6.97 10.23 4.97
C LEU A 59 -6.57 9.55 6.28
N ASP A 60 -5.27 9.31 6.45
CA ASP A 60 -4.73 8.63 7.62
C ASP A 60 -3.22 8.83 7.64
N GLN A 61 -2.59 8.37 8.69
CA GLN A 61 -1.13 8.29 8.79
C GLN A 61 -0.78 6.89 9.23
N GLY A 62 0.29 6.37 8.67
CA GLY A 62 0.69 5.02 9.02
C GLY A 62 1.97 4.61 8.34
N ILE A 63 2.21 3.33 8.32
CA ILE A 63 3.42 2.76 7.75
C ILE A 63 3.11 2.29 6.33
N ALA A 64 3.99 2.64 5.41
CA ALA A 64 3.91 2.18 4.04
C ALA A 64 5.16 1.38 3.70
N LEU A 65 4.97 0.26 3.04
CA LEU A 65 6.04 -0.62 2.59
C LEU A 65 5.82 -0.93 1.12
N PHE A 66 6.88 -0.92 0.35
CA PHE A 66 6.83 -1.28 -1.05
C PHE A 66 7.77 -2.45 -1.32
N PHE A 67 7.26 -3.47 -1.98
CA PHE A 67 8.04 -4.64 -2.37
C PHE A 67 8.06 -4.73 -3.88
N SER A 68 9.25 -4.62 -4.46
CA SER A 68 9.41 -4.78 -5.91
C SER A 68 9.37 -6.25 -6.28
N GLY A 69 8.60 -6.59 -7.31
CA GLY A 69 8.65 -7.92 -7.86
C GLY A 69 9.99 -8.22 -8.49
N PRO A 70 10.39 -9.50 -8.55
CA PRO A 70 9.65 -10.67 -8.10
C PRO A 70 9.77 -10.98 -6.61
N ASN A 71 10.49 -10.18 -5.84
CA ASN A 71 10.77 -10.41 -4.42
C ASN A 71 9.62 -9.87 -3.56
N SER A 72 8.44 -10.41 -3.76
CA SER A 72 7.23 -10.00 -3.06
C SER A 72 6.33 -11.20 -2.84
N PHE A 73 5.21 -10.99 -2.14
CA PHE A 73 4.26 -12.07 -1.85
C PHE A 73 3.68 -12.69 -3.11
N THR A 74 3.43 -11.89 -4.14
CA THR A 74 2.73 -12.34 -5.34
C THR A 74 3.67 -12.48 -6.53
N GLY A 75 4.94 -12.09 -6.39
CA GLY A 75 5.88 -12.00 -7.51
C GLY A 75 5.73 -10.72 -8.31
N GLU A 76 4.72 -9.90 -7.99
CA GLU A 76 4.50 -8.60 -8.61
C GLU A 76 4.90 -7.49 -7.64
N ASP A 77 4.81 -6.23 -8.07
CA ASP A 77 4.99 -5.11 -7.16
C ASP A 77 3.85 -5.09 -6.15
N VAL A 78 4.17 -4.89 -4.90
CA VAL A 78 3.19 -4.85 -3.81
C VAL A 78 3.43 -3.63 -2.94
N LEU A 79 2.37 -2.85 -2.73
CA LEU A 79 2.34 -1.77 -1.76
C LEU A 79 1.54 -2.26 -0.56
N GLU A 80 2.09 -2.14 0.63
CA GLU A 80 1.39 -2.45 1.87
C GLU A 80 1.23 -1.17 2.68
N LEU A 81 0.00 -0.91 3.12
CA LEU A 81 -0.33 0.26 3.93
C LEU A 81 -0.87 -0.23 5.26
N GLN A 82 -0.27 0.23 6.34
CA GLN A 82 -0.68 -0.10 7.70
C GLN A 82 -1.15 1.19 8.38
N GLY A 83 -2.45 1.33 8.51
CA GLY A 83 -3.06 2.49 9.13
C GLY A 83 -3.91 2.12 10.32
N HIS A 84 -4.69 3.07 10.80
CA HIS A 84 -5.64 2.81 11.87
C HIS A 84 -6.83 2.05 11.29
N GLY A 85 -7.35 1.08 12.01
CA GLY A 85 -8.40 0.21 11.51
C GLY A 85 -9.80 0.79 11.57
N GLY A 86 -9.90 2.08 11.58
CA GLY A 86 -11.20 2.72 11.68
C GLY A 86 -11.66 3.45 10.46
#